data_1cfb835279ae9aa4021ec232e29d2aae
#
_entry.id   1cfb835279ae9aa4021ec232e29d2aae
#
_cell.length_a   1.000
_cell.length_b   1.000
_cell.length_c   1.000
_cell.angle_alpha   90.00
_cell.angle_beta   90.00
_cell.angle_gamma   90.00
#
_symmetry.space_group_name_H-M   'P 1'
#
loop_
_entity.id
_entity.type
_entity.pdbx_description
1 polymer ?
#
loop_
_entity_poly.entity_id
_entity_poly.type
_entity_poly.pdbx_seq_one_letter_code
_entity_poly.pdbx_strand_id
1 'polypeptide(L)'
;MNTKENPDINFYGKVYGTGNAMLIGNPQELQVNAAVTTNRNTNFVYITNATASAASNQFIKFVDKTPRRFVQDSINVMSEYDRLQQEMEEEESKTDIRLNLLIDATPDATMKIIMDPIAGDYISGKGSGNIRTEFFNKGDVKMFGNYRINQGIYKFSLPFIVP
;
A
#
# COMPACT_ATOMS: atom_id res chain seq x y z
N MET A 1 9.66 -11.15 -4.10
CA MET A 1 9.09 -10.25 -3.08
C MET A 1 8.35 -11.09 -2.05
N ASN A 2 8.51 -10.82 -0.77
CA ASN A 2 7.80 -11.50 0.31
C ASN A 2 7.43 -10.43 1.37
N THR A 3 6.21 -9.93 1.29
CA THR A 3 5.71 -8.85 2.16
C THR A 3 4.62 -9.42 3.05
N LYS A 4 4.69 -9.13 4.34
CA LYS A 4 3.63 -9.45 5.30
C LYS A 4 2.55 -8.37 5.24
N GLU A 5 1.37 -8.73 5.73
CA GLU A 5 0.28 -7.77 5.92
C GLU A 5 0.73 -6.63 6.85
N ASN A 6 0.50 -5.40 6.40
CA ASN A 6 0.81 -4.19 7.13
C ASN A 6 -0.34 -3.19 6.89
N PRO A 7 -0.88 -2.52 7.93
CA PRO A 7 -1.95 -1.54 7.80
C PRO A 7 -1.65 -0.38 6.86
N ASP A 8 -0.37 -0.01 6.73
CA ASP A 8 0.08 1.12 5.91
C ASP A 8 0.24 0.77 4.43
N ILE A 9 0.10 -0.51 4.07
CA ILE A 9 0.35 -1.00 2.72
C ILE A 9 -0.85 -1.79 2.22
N ASN A 10 -1.42 -1.38 1.10
CA ASN A 10 -2.62 -2.00 0.51
C ASN A 10 -2.34 -3.31 -0.23
N PHE A 11 -1.14 -3.85 -0.15
CA PHE A 11 -0.79 -5.11 -0.81
C PHE A 11 0.22 -5.91 0.00
N TYR A 12 0.09 -7.22 -0.09
CA TYR A 12 1.04 -8.15 0.52
C TYR A 12 1.08 -9.50 -0.20
N GLY A 13 1.99 -10.37 0.21
CA GLY A 13 2.09 -11.72 -0.30
C GLY A 13 3.47 -12.09 -0.82
N LYS A 14 3.55 -13.26 -1.46
CA LYS A 14 4.76 -13.78 -2.07
C LYS A 14 4.64 -13.69 -3.58
N VAL A 15 5.53 -12.93 -4.21
CA VAL A 15 5.56 -12.78 -5.66
C VAL A 15 6.90 -13.28 -6.18
N TYR A 16 6.81 -14.25 -7.06
CA TYR A 16 7.92 -14.79 -7.83
C TYR A 16 7.74 -14.38 -9.27
N GLY A 17 8.80 -13.91 -9.89
CA GLY A 17 8.75 -13.50 -11.28
C GLY A 17 10.11 -13.57 -11.93
N THR A 18 10.09 -13.70 -13.25
CA THR A 18 11.26 -13.63 -14.12
C THR A 18 11.10 -12.45 -15.05
N GLY A 19 12.16 -11.69 -15.22
CA GLY A 19 12.07 -10.47 -16.03
C GLY A 19 13.37 -9.72 -16.08
N ASN A 20 13.28 -8.49 -16.52
CA ASN A 20 14.39 -7.54 -16.59
C ASN A 20 14.05 -6.25 -15.86
N ALA A 21 15.06 -5.61 -15.32
CA ALA A 21 14.95 -4.32 -14.68
C ALA A 21 16.09 -3.40 -15.14
N MET A 22 15.74 -2.14 -15.32
CA MET A 22 16.69 -1.08 -15.64
C MET A 22 16.65 -0.05 -14.52
N LEU A 23 17.82 0.29 -14.00
CA LEU A 23 18.02 1.28 -12.95
C LEU A 23 18.70 2.50 -13.57
N ILE A 24 18.10 3.67 -13.41
CA ILE A 24 18.62 4.92 -13.95
C ILE A 24 18.51 5.97 -12.84
N GLY A 25 19.55 6.76 -12.63
CA GLY A 25 19.45 7.86 -11.68
C GLY A 25 20.77 8.29 -11.08
N ASN A 26 20.63 9.05 -10.03
CA ASN A 26 21.71 9.60 -9.21
C ASN A 26 21.33 9.42 -7.72
N PRO A 27 22.19 9.81 -6.76
CA PRO A 27 21.90 9.65 -5.33
C PRO A 27 20.63 10.37 -4.84
N GLN A 28 20.13 11.38 -5.58
CA GLN A 28 18.95 12.16 -5.23
C GLN A 28 17.67 11.65 -5.91
N GLU A 29 17.79 11.06 -7.10
CA GLU A 29 16.66 10.54 -7.87
C GLU A 29 17.01 9.20 -8.50
N LEU A 30 16.19 8.19 -8.23
CA LEU A 30 16.33 6.83 -8.72
C LEU A 30 15.07 6.40 -9.46
N GLN A 31 15.21 6.04 -10.72
CA GLN A 31 14.14 5.47 -11.52
C GLN A 31 14.41 4.01 -11.81
N VAL A 32 13.45 3.17 -11.47
CA VAL A 32 13.47 1.74 -11.76
C VAL A 32 12.37 1.42 -12.76
N ASN A 33 12.75 0.88 -13.92
CA ASN A 33 11.80 0.37 -14.91
C ASN A 33 11.97 -1.14 -14.98
N ALA A 34 10.92 -1.89 -14.69
CA ALA A 34 10.98 -3.34 -14.67
C ALA A 34 9.82 -3.96 -15.47
N ALA A 35 10.10 -5.06 -16.13
CA ALA A 35 9.11 -5.91 -16.78
C ALA A 35 9.27 -7.33 -16.24
N VAL A 36 8.20 -7.89 -15.69
CA VAL A 36 8.22 -9.15 -14.94
C VAL A 36 7.05 -10.01 -15.36
N THR A 37 7.33 -11.27 -15.69
CA THR A 37 6.32 -12.33 -15.85
C THR A 37 6.22 -13.12 -14.55
N THR A 38 5.00 -13.30 -14.04
CA THR A 38 4.80 -14.04 -12.78
C THR A 38 5.07 -15.53 -12.94
N ASN A 39 5.68 -16.12 -11.92
CA ASN A 39 5.98 -17.55 -11.87
C ASN A 39 5.03 -18.27 -10.91
N ARG A 40 5.11 -19.61 -10.92
CA ARG A 40 4.40 -20.51 -10.00
C ARG A 40 4.62 -20.10 -8.54
N ASN A 41 3.65 -20.41 -7.69
CA ASN A 41 3.64 -20.10 -6.25
C ASN A 41 3.56 -18.59 -5.93
N THR A 42 3.30 -17.76 -6.93
CA THR A 42 2.94 -16.36 -6.70
C THR A 42 1.56 -16.30 -6.07
N ASN A 43 1.47 -15.62 -4.93
CA ASN A 43 0.22 -15.29 -4.25
C ASN A 43 0.26 -13.81 -3.88
N PHE A 44 -0.49 -13.00 -4.59
CA PHE A 44 -0.56 -11.57 -4.42
C PHE A 44 -1.93 -11.17 -3.87
N VAL A 45 -1.93 -10.38 -2.80
CA VAL A 45 -3.15 -9.85 -2.18
C VAL A 45 -3.13 -8.34 -2.30
N TYR A 46 -4.23 -7.79 -2.79
CA TYR A 46 -4.47 -6.35 -2.87
C TYR A 46 -5.73 -6.00 -2.08
N ILE A 47 -5.65 -4.99 -1.23
CA ILE A 47 -6.76 -4.48 -0.43
C ILE A 47 -7.23 -3.18 -1.06
N THR A 48 -8.50 -3.11 -1.47
CA THR A 48 -9.05 -1.86 -1.98
C THR A 48 -9.39 -0.93 -0.81
N ASN A 49 -9.06 0.35 -0.95
CA ASN A 49 -9.32 1.36 0.08
C ASN A 49 -10.78 1.83 0.11
N ALA A 50 -11.73 0.99 -0.29
CA ALA A 50 -13.14 1.38 -0.36
C ALA A 50 -13.70 1.90 0.99
N THR A 51 -13.12 1.44 2.11
CA THR A 51 -13.50 1.87 3.46
C THR A 51 -12.79 3.15 3.95
N ALA A 52 -11.62 3.49 3.39
CA ALA A 52 -10.90 4.70 3.80
C ALA A 52 -11.67 5.99 3.45
N SER A 53 -12.46 5.96 2.37
CA SER A 53 -13.26 7.11 1.95
C SER A 53 -14.45 7.40 2.88
N ALA A 54 -14.96 6.40 3.59
CA ALA A 54 -16.06 6.57 4.56
C ALA A 54 -15.55 6.94 5.96
N ALA A 55 -14.34 6.49 6.33
CA ALA A 55 -13.74 6.76 7.64
C ALA A 55 -13.05 8.13 7.71
N SER A 56 -12.64 8.70 6.57
CA SER A 56 -11.98 10.02 6.54
C SER A 56 -12.94 11.21 6.77
N ASN A 57 -14.24 10.99 6.84
CA ASN A 57 -15.23 12.01 7.22
C ASN A 57 -15.36 12.16 8.74
N GLN A 58 -14.28 12.04 9.49
CA GLN A 58 -14.26 12.46 10.89
C GLN A 58 -14.25 13.99 10.95
N PHE A 59 -15.43 14.61 10.76
CA PHE A 59 -15.64 16.05 10.99
C PHE A 59 -15.56 16.47 12.47
N ILE A 60 -15.30 15.53 13.38
CA ILE A 60 -15.18 15.83 14.80
C ILE A 60 -13.72 15.79 15.18
N LYS A 61 -13.06 16.93 15.12
CA LYS A 61 -11.77 17.15 15.75
C LYS A 61 -12.01 17.46 17.22
N PHE A 62 -11.76 16.52 18.12
CA PHE A 62 -11.78 16.80 19.54
C PHE A 62 -10.63 17.76 19.87
N VAL A 63 -10.96 19.00 20.17
CA VAL A 63 -10.02 19.96 20.70
C VAL A 63 -10.17 19.95 22.22
N ASP A 64 -9.14 19.52 22.92
CA ASP A 64 -9.10 19.60 24.37
C ASP A 64 -9.06 21.07 24.80
N LYS A 65 -10.16 21.55 25.38
CA LYS A 65 -10.31 22.92 25.88
C LYS A 65 -9.95 23.05 27.36
N THR A 66 -9.23 22.09 27.91
CA THR A 66 -8.74 22.21 29.28
C THR A 66 -7.85 23.44 29.37
N PRO A 67 -8.17 24.47 30.18
CA PRO A 67 -7.29 25.63 30.32
C PRO A 67 -5.99 25.16 30.95
N ARG A 68 -4.94 25.07 30.17
CA ARG A 68 -3.59 24.84 30.70
C ARG A 68 -3.24 26.03 31.54
N ARG A 69 -3.17 25.86 32.88
CA ARG A 69 -2.51 26.82 33.78
C ARG A 69 -1.08 26.94 33.26
N PHE A 70 -0.76 28.14 32.75
CA PHE A 70 0.62 28.49 32.44
C PHE A 70 1.42 28.42 33.74
N VAL A 71 2.14 27.37 33.96
CA VAL A 71 3.27 27.38 34.88
C VAL A 71 4.40 28.01 34.08
N GLN A 72 4.61 29.30 34.34
CA GLN A 72 5.75 30.03 33.85
C GLN A 72 6.97 29.51 34.61
N ASP A 73 7.97 29.07 33.89
CA ASP A 73 9.28 28.50 34.27
C ASP A 73 9.38 26.98 34.02
N SER A 74 9.50 26.62 32.76
CA SER A 74 10.33 25.49 32.36
C SER A 74 10.94 25.83 31.02
N ILE A 75 12.22 26.03 30.98
CA ILE A 75 13.07 26.06 29.82
C ILE A 75 12.63 24.89 28.93
N ASN A 76 12.18 25.20 27.73
CA ASN A 76 11.84 24.20 26.72
C ASN A 76 13.13 23.46 26.35
N VAL A 77 13.54 22.56 27.20
CA VAL A 77 14.48 21.50 26.79
C VAL A 77 13.62 20.52 25.98
N MET A 78 13.50 20.82 24.71
CA MET A 78 13.11 19.79 23.75
C MET A 78 13.98 18.58 24.07
N SER A 79 13.38 17.48 24.48
CA SER A 79 14.17 16.35 24.97
C SER A 79 15.08 15.92 23.82
N GLU A 80 16.29 15.54 24.14
CA GLU A 80 17.26 15.07 23.16
C GLU A 80 16.66 13.92 22.31
N TYR A 81 15.69 13.23 22.89
CA TYR A 81 14.87 12.21 22.25
C TYR A 81 13.92 12.79 21.19
N ASP A 82 13.27 13.93 21.44
CA ASP A 82 12.39 14.58 20.46
C ASP A 82 13.18 15.17 19.29
N ARG A 83 14.41 15.64 19.54
CA ARG A 83 15.34 16.09 18.49
C ARG A 83 15.83 14.92 17.65
N LEU A 84 16.17 13.79 18.27
CA LEU A 84 16.57 12.58 17.57
C LEU A 84 15.40 12.00 16.75
N GLN A 85 14.17 12.05 17.26
CA GLN A 85 13.01 11.65 16.48
C GLN A 85 12.76 12.60 15.31
N GLN A 86 12.86 13.91 15.47
CA GLN A 86 12.76 14.85 14.37
C GLN A 86 13.89 14.67 13.34
N GLU A 87 15.13 14.47 13.79
CA GLU A 87 16.26 14.18 12.88
C GLU A 87 16.07 12.84 12.15
N MET A 88 15.48 11.83 12.82
CA MET A 88 15.16 10.54 12.17
C MET A 88 13.97 10.65 11.21
N GLU A 89 12.97 11.48 11.48
CA GLU A 89 11.86 11.77 10.57
C GLU A 89 12.29 12.65 9.39
N GLU A 90 13.27 13.55 9.57
CA GLU A 90 13.87 14.34 8.48
C GLU A 90 14.87 13.53 7.62
N GLU A 91 15.35 12.38 8.09
CA GLU A 91 16.10 11.41 7.29
C GLU A 91 15.21 10.46 6.46
N GLU A 92 13.89 10.65 6.43
CA GLU A 92 13.05 9.99 5.43
C GLU A 92 13.60 10.23 4.04
N SER A 93 14.14 9.19 3.50
CA SER A 93 14.93 9.04 2.29
C SER A 93 14.97 10.29 1.39
N LYS A 94 16.07 11.02 1.46
CA LYS A 94 16.37 12.19 0.59
C LYS A 94 16.34 11.83 -0.90
N THR A 95 16.27 10.54 -1.22
CA THR A 95 16.26 10.02 -2.58
C THR A 95 14.83 9.82 -3.06
N ASP A 96 14.48 10.43 -4.16
CA ASP A 96 13.24 10.20 -4.88
C ASP A 96 13.31 8.88 -5.64
N ILE A 97 12.44 7.92 -5.27
CA ILE A 97 12.39 6.61 -5.92
C ILE A 97 11.11 6.48 -6.73
N ARG A 98 11.25 6.32 -8.03
CA ARG A 98 10.16 6.05 -8.97
C ARG A 98 10.30 4.64 -9.53
N LEU A 99 9.28 3.82 -9.33
CA LEU A 99 9.23 2.46 -9.88
C LEU A 99 8.10 2.36 -10.89
N ASN A 100 8.44 2.03 -12.12
CA ASN A 100 7.51 1.64 -13.18
C ASN A 100 7.62 0.13 -13.38
N LEU A 101 6.57 -0.59 -13.06
CA LEU A 101 6.56 -2.04 -13.13
C LEU A 101 5.48 -2.53 -14.11
N LEU A 102 5.89 -3.25 -15.13
CA LEU A 102 5.01 -3.97 -16.03
C LEU A 102 4.96 -5.44 -15.58
N ILE A 103 3.78 -5.92 -15.25
CA ILE A 103 3.56 -7.28 -14.77
C ILE A 103 2.74 -8.02 -15.83
N ASP A 104 3.31 -9.08 -16.37
CA ASP A 104 2.59 -10.07 -17.16
C ASP A 104 2.19 -11.22 -16.22
N ALA A 105 0.93 -11.20 -15.82
CA ALA A 105 0.38 -12.19 -14.90
C ALA A 105 0.01 -13.48 -15.65
N THR A 106 0.55 -14.59 -15.20
CA THR A 106 0.31 -15.92 -15.76
C THR A 106 -0.74 -16.69 -14.95
N PRO A 107 -1.41 -17.70 -15.52
CA PRO A 107 -2.38 -18.54 -14.81
C PRO A 107 -1.80 -19.35 -13.65
N ASP A 108 -0.48 -19.42 -13.52
CA ASP A 108 0.20 -20.08 -12.41
C ASP A 108 0.24 -19.24 -11.13
N ALA A 109 -0.06 -17.95 -11.25
CA ALA A 109 -0.15 -17.03 -10.12
C ALA A 109 -1.58 -16.95 -9.59
N THR A 110 -1.70 -16.77 -8.28
CA THR A 110 -2.98 -16.49 -7.62
C THR A 110 -3.02 -15.02 -7.23
N MET A 111 -4.11 -14.36 -7.59
CA MET A 111 -4.41 -12.99 -7.17
C MET A 111 -5.64 -12.99 -6.28
N LYS A 112 -5.58 -12.23 -5.18
CA LYS A 112 -6.71 -11.98 -4.29
C LYS A 112 -6.93 -10.48 -4.15
N ILE A 113 -8.14 -10.03 -4.39
CA ILE A 113 -8.56 -8.64 -4.18
C ILE A 113 -9.58 -8.64 -3.05
N ILE A 114 -9.23 -7.99 -1.96
CA ILE A 114 -10.13 -7.76 -0.82
C ILE A 114 -10.85 -6.44 -1.06
N MET A 115 -12.16 -6.51 -1.27
CA MET A 115 -13.00 -5.34 -1.56
C MET A 115 -13.50 -4.68 -0.28
N ASP A 116 -13.87 -5.47 0.70
CA ASP A 116 -14.27 -5.01 2.02
C ASP A 116 -13.62 -5.90 3.09
N PRO A 117 -12.58 -5.41 3.79
CA PRO A 117 -11.94 -6.15 4.86
C PRO A 117 -12.86 -6.43 6.05
N ILE A 118 -13.83 -5.55 6.32
CA ILE A 118 -14.75 -5.66 7.46
C ILE A 118 -15.81 -6.70 7.17
N ALA A 119 -16.46 -6.64 6.00
CA ALA A 119 -17.43 -7.64 5.57
C ALA A 119 -16.76 -8.97 5.17
N GLY A 120 -15.46 -8.93 4.88
CA GLY A 120 -14.68 -10.06 4.41
C GLY A 120 -14.96 -10.42 2.96
N ASP A 121 -15.32 -9.44 2.14
CA ASP A 121 -15.62 -9.60 0.72
C ASP A 121 -14.35 -9.61 -0.11
N TYR A 122 -14.21 -10.63 -0.94
CA TYR A 122 -13.04 -10.76 -1.80
C TYR A 122 -13.30 -11.55 -3.07
N ILE A 123 -12.48 -11.29 -4.07
CA ILE A 123 -12.28 -12.13 -5.24
C ILE A 123 -10.89 -12.75 -5.15
N SER A 124 -10.79 -14.06 -5.34
CA SER A 124 -9.50 -14.74 -5.40
C SER A 124 -9.49 -15.75 -6.52
N GLY A 125 -8.44 -15.75 -7.32
CA GLY A 125 -8.40 -16.69 -8.44
C GLY A 125 -7.08 -16.69 -9.19
N LYS A 126 -7.00 -17.63 -10.11
CA LYS A 126 -5.95 -17.77 -11.11
C LYS A 126 -6.42 -17.22 -12.43
N GLY A 127 -5.54 -16.53 -13.12
CA GLY A 127 -5.88 -15.89 -14.38
C GLY A 127 -4.67 -15.31 -15.08
N SER A 128 -4.92 -14.49 -16.07
CA SER A 128 -3.87 -13.83 -16.85
C SER A 128 -4.23 -12.38 -17.13
N GLY A 129 -3.22 -11.56 -17.32
CA GLY A 129 -3.43 -10.16 -17.64
C GLY A 129 -2.15 -9.35 -17.56
N ASN A 130 -2.26 -8.12 -18.04
CA ASN A 130 -1.16 -7.17 -18.02
C ASN A 130 -1.49 -6.04 -17.04
N ILE A 131 -0.62 -5.84 -16.04
CA ILE A 131 -0.78 -4.86 -15.00
C ILE A 131 0.43 -3.94 -15.03
N ARG A 132 0.17 -2.64 -15.09
CA ARG A 132 1.18 -1.59 -14.94
C ARG A 132 1.03 -0.96 -13.57
N THR A 133 2.11 -0.94 -12.82
CA THR A 133 2.16 -0.30 -11.50
C THR A 133 3.17 0.83 -11.54
N GLU A 134 2.74 1.99 -11.08
CA GLU A 134 3.59 3.17 -10.87
C GLU A 134 3.65 3.44 -9.38
N PHE A 135 4.84 3.47 -8.85
CA PHE A 135 5.11 3.76 -7.45
C PHE A 135 6.07 4.93 -7.34
N PHE A 136 5.77 5.83 -6.42
CA PHE A 136 6.66 6.90 -5.99
C PHE A 136 6.74 6.87 -4.47
N ASN A 137 7.96 6.88 -3.89
CA ASN A 137 8.15 6.74 -2.44
C ASN A 137 7.56 7.89 -1.61
N LYS A 138 7.29 9.04 -2.24
CA LYS A 138 6.66 10.21 -1.62
C LYS A 138 5.23 10.45 -2.13
N GLY A 139 4.59 9.43 -2.69
CA GLY A 139 3.28 9.56 -3.30
C GLY A 139 2.50 8.25 -3.35
N ASP A 140 1.40 8.27 -4.08
CA ASP A 140 0.50 7.13 -4.17
C ASP A 140 1.01 6.03 -5.11
N VAL A 141 0.62 4.80 -4.81
CA VAL A 141 0.74 3.65 -5.72
C VAL A 141 -0.43 3.69 -6.69
N LYS A 142 -0.12 3.73 -7.99
CA LYS A 142 -1.13 3.66 -9.06
C LYS A 142 -1.01 2.34 -9.79
N MET A 143 -2.15 1.70 -10.01
CA MET A 143 -2.21 0.41 -10.71
C MET A 143 -3.23 0.49 -11.83
N PHE A 144 -2.83 0.06 -13.03
CA PHE A 144 -3.63 0.08 -14.25
C PHE A 144 -3.52 -1.27 -14.95
N GLY A 145 -4.54 -1.64 -15.71
CA GLY A 145 -4.46 -2.84 -16.56
C GLY A 145 -5.71 -3.68 -16.50
N ASN A 146 -5.57 -4.91 -16.95
CA ASN A 146 -6.64 -5.89 -16.91
C ASN A 146 -6.12 -7.22 -16.36
N TYR A 147 -6.97 -7.91 -15.65
CA TYR A 147 -6.72 -9.26 -15.17
C TYR A 147 -7.98 -10.09 -15.35
N ARG A 148 -7.89 -11.15 -16.13
CA ARG A 148 -9.00 -12.08 -16.38
C ARG A 148 -8.84 -13.29 -15.48
N ILE A 149 -9.77 -13.48 -14.56
CA ILE A 149 -9.83 -14.68 -13.73
C ILE A 149 -10.48 -15.81 -14.52
N ASN A 150 -9.75 -16.89 -14.72
CA ASN A 150 -10.23 -18.08 -15.39
C ASN A 150 -10.85 -19.09 -14.42
N GLN A 151 -10.32 -19.12 -13.19
CA GLN A 151 -10.78 -20.01 -12.12
C GLN A 151 -10.57 -19.31 -10.79
N GLY A 152 -11.63 -19.22 -9.98
CA GLY A 152 -11.53 -18.52 -8.72
C GLY A 152 -12.76 -18.63 -7.84
N ILE A 153 -12.71 -17.94 -6.73
CA ILE A 153 -13.77 -17.83 -5.74
C ILE A 153 -14.10 -16.35 -5.57
N TYR A 154 -15.38 -16.05 -5.59
CA TYR A 154 -15.94 -14.77 -5.22
C TYR A 154 -16.75 -14.94 -3.93
N LYS A 155 -16.36 -14.23 -2.88
CA LYS A 155 -17.11 -14.14 -1.63
C LYS A 155 -17.70 -12.75 -1.54
N PHE A 156 -19.02 -12.68 -1.41
CA PHE A 156 -19.77 -11.44 -1.26
C PHE A 156 -20.79 -11.58 -0.13
N SER A 157 -20.79 -10.64 0.79
CA SER A 157 -21.71 -10.57 1.92
C SER A 157 -22.77 -9.53 1.62
N LEU A 158 -24.01 -9.94 1.47
CA LEU A 158 -25.14 -9.01 1.39
C LEU A 158 -25.43 -8.50 2.80
N PRO A 159 -25.47 -7.18 3.03
CA PRO A 159 -25.98 -6.65 4.28
C PRO A 159 -27.45 -7.10 4.41
N PHE A 160 -27.78 -7.78 5.50
CA PHE A 160 -29.15 -8.16 5.79
C PHE A 160 -29.99 -6.87 5.94
N ILE A 161 -30.87 -6.63 5.00
CA ILE A 161 -31.95 -5.68 5.20
C ILE A 161 -32.92 -6.40 6.14
N VAL A 162 -32.83 -6.05 7.43
CA VAL A 162 -33.85 -6.45 8.40
C VAL A 162 -35.13 -5.66 8.06
N PRO A 163 -36.27 -6.30 7.75
CA PRO A 163 -37.52 -5.62 7.49
C PRO A 163 -38.04 -4.87 8.73
#